data_a88fca680ef5b35411aa28a9a52efeeb
#
_entry.id   a88fca680ef5b35411aa28a9a52efeeb
#
_cell.length_a   1.000
_cell.length_b   1.000
_cell.length_c   1.000
_cell.angle_alpha   90.00
_cell.angle_beta   90.00
_cell.angle_gamma   90.00
#
_symmetry.space_group_name_H-M   'P 1'
#
loop_
_entity.id
_entity.type
_entity.pdbx_description
1 polymer ?
#
loop_
_entity_poly.entity_id
_entity_poly.type
_entity_poly.pdbx_seq_one_letter_code
_entity_poly.pdbx_strand_id
1 'polypeptide(L)'
;MELRSWREFRESLWKEKDKINTGKRLEVIVATRNQGKIREIRDALKRVGLRIYSLSDFPDVPEIEEDGKSFAENALKKARFYSKYFGKLTIADDSGLEVDGLEGLPGIYSARYAGERASSQENNQKLLKEMQGLPISKRGARFKCIMAVVSQGGKEAVAEGSCKGTIGYKEEGKKGFGYDPLFILPKYGKTMAQLSLEEKNAISHRGKALKKIRRIIQSFS
;
A
#
# COMPACT_ATOMS: atom_id res chain seq x y z
N MET A 1 22.34 -3.90 20.67
CA MET A 1 21.25 -4.67 21.32
C MET A 1 21.50 -6.14 21.04
N GLU A 2 21.81 -6.94 22.07
CA GLU A 2 22.25 -8.33 21.94
C GLU A 2 21.12 -9.24 21.38
N LEU A 3 21.49 -10.31 20.65
CA LEU A 3 20.55 -11.24 20.00
C LEU A 3 19.51 -11.86 20.96
N ARG A 4 19.85 -12.04 22.26
CA ARG A 4 18.90 -12.51 23.28
C ARG A 4 17.78 -11.51 23.54
N SER A 5 18.08 -10.22 23.62
CA SER A 5 17.10 -9.16 23.88
C SER A 5 16.07 -9.01 22.73
N TRP A 6 16.49 -9.24 21.48
CA TRP A 6 15.59 -9.21 20.32
C TRP A 6 14.59 -10.38 20.30
N ARG A 7 14.98 -11.54 20.78
CA ARG A 7 14.10 -12.70 20.90
C ARG A 7 13.05 -12.47 21.98
N GLU A 8 13.48 -12.06 23.15
CA GLU A 8 12.60 -11.76 24.29
C GLU A 8 11.63 -10.63 23.96
N PHE A 9 12.11 -9.57 23.32
CA PHE A 9 11.27 -8.46 22.82
C PHE A 9 10.19 -8.97 21.84
N ARG A 10 10.56 -9.76 20.85
CA ARG A 10 9.58 -10.35 19.92
C ARG A 10 8.57 -11.24 20.61
N GLU A 11 8.99 -12.09 21.53
CA GLU A 11 8.11 -12.93 22.32
C GLU A 11 7.13 -12.10 23.16
N SER A 12 7.56 -10.97 23.70
CA SER A 12 6.66 -10.06 24.45
C SER A 12 5.58 -9.43 23.58
N LEU A 13 5.91 -9.05 22.35
CA LEU A 13 4.93 -8.47 21.40
C LEU A 13 3.76 -9.42 21.07
N TRP A 14 4.01 -10.74 21.16
CA TRP A 14 3.03 -11.75 20.77
C TRP A 14 2.29 -12.39 21.95
N LYS A 15 2.82 -12.29 23.19
CA LYS A 15 2.23 -12.92 24.39
C LYS A 15 0.75 -12.58 24.62
N GLU A 16 0.33 -11.37 24.35
CA GLU A 16 -1.08 -10.96 24.52
C GLU A 16 -1.94 -11.38 23.32
N LYS A 17 -1.37 -11.41 22.11
CA LYS A 17 -2.09 -11.69 20.87
C LYS A 17 -2.28 -13.19 20.64
N ASP A 18 -1.40 -14.03 21.17
CA ASP A 18 -1.50 -15.51 21.09
C ASP A 18 -2.56 -16.10 22.02
N LYS A 19 -2.97 -15.40 23.08
CA LYS A 19 -4.03 -15.87 24.00
C LYS A 19 -5.40 -16.07 23.37
N ILE A 20 -5.63 -15.53 22.17
CA ILE A 20 -6.95 -15.51 21.50
C ILE A 20 -7.07 -16.62 20.44
N ASN A 21 -6.05 -17.50 20.27
CA ASN A 21 -6.03 -18.37 19.08
C ASN A 21 -5.69 -19.82 19.31
N THR A 22 -6.62 -20.70 18.90
CA THR A 22 -6.48 -22.16 18.89
C THR A 22 -6.22 -22.79 17.49
N GLY A 23 -5.99 -21.98 16.44
CA GLY A 23 -5.77 -22.49 15.06
C GLY A 23 -4.50 -21.93 14.43
N LYS A 24 -3.69 -22.81 13.81
CA LYS A 24 -2.47 -22.47 13.03
C LYS A 24 -2.83 -21.70 11.73
N ARG A 25 -3.18 -20.40 11.84
CA ARG A 25 -3.24 -19.54 10.66
C ARG A 25 -1.88 -18.85 10.47
N LEU A 26 -1.41 -18.74 9.23
CA LEU A 26 -0.21 -17.98 8.92
C LEU A 26 -0.40 -16.51 9.30
N GLU A 27 0.46 -16.01 10.18
CA GLU A 27 0.46 -14.62 10.63
C GLU A 27 1.27 -13.77 9.68
N VAL A 28 0.69 -12.64 9.27
CA VAL A 28 1.28 -11.73 8.29
C VAL A 28 1.23 -10.31 8.82
N ILE A 29 2.36 -9.62 8.76
CA ILE A 29 2.45 -8.20 9.02
C ILE A 29 2.24 -7.43 7.73
N VAL A 30 1.32 -6.47 7.73
CA VAL A 30 1.18 -5.47 6.68
C VAL A 30 1.89 -4.20 7.14
N ALA A 31 3.02 -3.91 6.52
CA ALA A 31 3.95 -2.84 6.91
C ALA A 31 3.43 -1.45 6.50
N THR A 32 2.30 -1.04 7.06
CA THR A 32 1.70 0.28 6.83
C THR A 32 0.78 0.68 7.99
N ARG A 33 0.68 2.01 8.23
CA ARG A 33 -0.32 2.63 9.10
C ARG A 33 -1.48 3.24 8.32
N ASN A 34 -1.38 3.31 6.98
CA ASN A 34 -2.43 3.88 6.13
C ASN A 34 -3.68 3.00 6.15
N GLN A 35 -4.76 3.52 6.75
CA GLN A 35 -6.01 2.80 6.94
C GLN A 35 -6.69 2.40 5.62
N GLY A 36 -6.51 3.21 4.58
CA GLY A 36 -7.02 2.89 3.23
C GLY A 36 -6.32 1.66 2.65
N LYS A 37 -4.98 1.62 2.70
CA LYS A 37 -4.18 0.46 2.27
C LYS A 37 -4.54 -0.80 3.09
N ILE A 38 -4.60 -0.68 4.42
CA ILE A 38 -4.95 -1.79 5.33
C ILE A 38 -6.31 -2.39 4.95
N ARG A 39 -7.31 -1.55 4.71
CA ARG A 39 -8.67 -1.98 4.35
C ARG A 39 -8.70 -2.75 3.03
N GLU A 40 -8.03 -2.23 2.00
CA GLU A 40 -7.93 -2.87 0.69
C GLU A 40 -7.20 -4.21 0.77
N ILE A 41 -6.08 -4.29 1.50
CA ILE A 41 -5.29 -5.51 1.67
C ILE A 41 -6.08 -6.58 2.44
N ARG A 42 -6.71 -6.19 3.56
CA ARG A 42 -7.53 -7.12 4.36
C ARG A 42 -8.69 -7.70 3.56
N ASP A 43 -9.39 -6.85 2.80
CA ASP A 43 -10.50 -7.32 1.96
C ASP A 43 -10.03 -8.26 0.85
N ALA A 44 -8.96 -7.93 0.14
CA ALA A 44 -8.44 -8.75 -0.95
C ALA A 44 -7.88 -10.11 -0.46
N LEU A 45 -7.38 -10.17 0.78
CA LEU A 45 -6.80 -11.39 1.36
C LEU A 45 -7.75 -12.14 2.32
N LYS A 46 -8.99 -11.67 2.53
CA LYS A 46 -9.94 -12.25 3.51
C LYS A 46 -10.20 -13.75 3.33
N ARG A 47 -10.07 -14.28 2.09
CA ARG A 47 -10.30 -15.68 1.75
C ARG A 47 -9.04 -16.56 1.74
N VAL A 48 -7.88 -16.02 2.16
CA VAL A 48 -6.59 -16.75 2.10
C VAL A 48 -6.28 -17.50 3.40
N GLY A 49 -7.11 -17.33 4.44
CA GLY A 49 -6.88 -17.99 5.74
C GLY A 49 -5.71 -17.40 6.54
N LEU A 50 -5.34 -16.16 6.28
CA LEU A 50 -4.28 -15.45 6.97
C LEU A 50 -4.80 -14.73 8.22
N ARG A 51 -3.92 -14.57 9.21
CA ARG A 51 -4.10 -13.61 10.30
C ARG A 51 -3.28 -12.37 9.99
N ILE A 52 -3.95 -11.26 9.69
CA ILE A 52 -3.31 -10.03 9.23
C ILE A 52 -3.25 -9.00 10.35
N TYR A 53 -2.04 -8.62 10.70
CA TYR A 53 -1.73 -7.48 11.55
C TYR A 53 -1.19 -6.33 10.70
N SER A 54 -1.40 -5.10 11.13
CA SER A 54 -0.84 -3.88 10.54
C SER A 54 0.06 -3.17 11.54
N LEU A 55 0.84 -2.20 11.12
CA LEU A 55 1.63 -1.39 12.06
C LEU A 55 0.76 -0.59 13.05
N SER A 56 -0.52 -0.34 12.71
CA SER A 56 -1.47 0.31 13.63
C SER A 56 -1.86 -0.57 14.82
N ASP A 57 -1.64 -1.89 14.72
CA ASP A 57 -1.90 -2.82 15.82
C ASP A 57 -0.74 -2.83 16.85
N PHE A 58 0.34 -2.06 16.59
CA PHE A 58 1.55 -1.97 17.41
C PHE A 58 2.01 -0.49 17.51
N PRO A 59 1.55 0.26 18.52
CA PRO A 59 1.77 1.71 18.59
C PRO A 59 3.26 2.11 18.67
N ASP A 60 4.09 1.32 19.36
CA ASP A 60 5.49 1.65 19.65
C ASP A 60 6.49 1.15 18.59
N VAL A 61 5.99 0.69 17.44
CA VAL A 61 6.88 0.24 16.35
C VAL A 61 7.52 1.44 15.67
N PRO A 62 8.86 1.47 15.50
CA PRO A 62 9.54 2.58 14.85
C PRO A 62 9.11 2.73 13.39
N GLU A 63 9.07 3.97 12.93
CA GLU A 63 8.87 4.28 11.52
C GLU A 63 10.17 4.17 10.75
N ILE A 64 10.08 3.75 9.51
CA ILE A 64 11.19 3.71 8.57
C ILE A 64 11.02 4.81 7.53
N GLU A 65 12.09 5.53 7.28
CA GLU A 65 12.16 6.51 6.21
C GLU A 65 12.09 5.85 4.83
N GLU A 66 11.22 6.36 3.99
CA GLU A 66 11.06 5.93 2.60
C GLU A 66 11.92 6.83 1.69
N ASP A 67 13.25 6.66 1.76
CA ASP A 67 14.28 7.42 1.06
C ASP A 67 14.75 6.75 -0.24
N GLY A 68 14.14 5.63 -0.61
CA GLY A 68 14.44 4.90 -1.85
C GLY A 68 14.11 5.71 -3.10
N LYS A 69 14.85 5.46 -4.18
CA LYS A 69 14.67 6.10 -5.49
C LYS A 69 13.57 5.49 -6.34
N SER A 70 12.95 4.42 -5.85
CA SER A 70 11.87 3.72 -6.54
C SER A 70 10.86 3.14 -5.55
N PHE A 71 9.62 2.88 -6.03
CA PHE A 71 8.62 2.16 -5.26
C PHE A 71 9.12 0.77 -4.80
N ALA A 72 9.94 0.10 -5.62
CA ALA A 72 10.46 -1.22 -5.28
C ALA A 72 11.46 -1.17 -4.13
N GLU A 73 12.37 -0.20 -4.14
CA GLU A 73 13.33 0.00 -3.05
C GLU A 73 12.62 0.31 -1.74
N ASN A 74 11.65 1.22 -1.73
CA ASN A 74 10.87 1.56 -0.54
C ASN A 74 10.06 0.37 -0.01
N ALA A 75 9.37 -0.37 -0.90
CA ALA A 75 8.62 -1.55 -0.49
C ALA A 75 9.53 -2.64 0.11
N LEU A 76 10.67 -2.95 -0.53
CA LEU A 76 11.62 -3.92 -0.03
C LEU A 76 12.26 -3.48 1.30
N LYS A 77 12.68 -2.22 1.39
CA LYS A 77 13.25 -1.65 2.63
C LYS A 77 12.28 -1.84 3.82
N LYS A 78 11.01 -1.49 3.64
CA LYS A 78 9.96 -1.69 4.66
C LYS A 78 9.76 -3.17 4.98
N ALA A 79 9.60 -4.02 3.97
CA ALA A 79 9.31 -5.44 4.19
C ALA A 79 10.45 -6.16 4.93
N ARG A 80 11.70 -5.89 4.56
CA ARG A 80 12.90 -6.44 5.20
C ARG A 80 13.00 -6.03 6.67
N PHE A 81 12.86 -4.73 6.93
CA PHE A 81 12.95 -4.22 8.30
C PHE A 81 11.88 -4.84 9.20
N TYR A 82 10.62 -4.76 8.81
CA TYR A 82 9.54 -5.23 9.65
C TYR A 82 9.47 -6.77 9.73
N SER A 83 9.92 -7.50 8.70
CA SER A 83 10.07 -8.94 8.80
C SER A 83 11.10 -9.33 9.85
N LYS A 84 12.24 -8.64 9.89
CA LYS A 84 13.28 -8.83 10.92
C LYS A 84 12.77 -8.39 12.29
N TYR A 85 12.08 -7.25 12.37
CA TYR A 85 11.58 -6.68 13.63
C TYR A 85 10.56 -7.61 14.30
N PHE A 86 9.56 -8.08 13.56
CA PHE A 86 8.49 -8.93 14.08
C PHE A 86 8.83 -10.43 14.09
N GLY A 87 9.81 -10.87 13.31
CA GLY A 87 10.09 -12.28 13.09
C GLY A 87 8.93 -13.00 12.35
N LYS A 88 8.22 -12.30 11.47
CA LYS A 88 7.03 -12.79 10.76
C LYS A 88 7.10 -12.49 9.26
N LEU A 89 6.33 -13.25 8.49
CA LEU A 89 6.07 -12.92 7.09
C LEU A 89 5.51 -11.49 7.01
N THR A 90 6.16 -10.65 6.23
CA THR A 90 5.78 -9.24 6.10
C THR A 90 5.48 -8.88 4.66
N ILE A 91 4.38 -8.17 4.46
CA ILE A 91 3.99 -7.53 3.21
C ILE A 91 4.15 -6.03 3.38
N ALA A 92 4.89 -5.38 2.49
CA ALA A 92 4.95 -3.93 2.39
C ALA A 92 4.42 -3.48 1.04
N ASP A 93 3.76 -2.33 1.03
CA ASP A 93 3.24 -1.67 -0.16
C ASP A 93 3.93 -0.31 -0.29
N ASP A 94 4.47 -0.03 -1.47
CA ASP A 94 4.74 1.33 -1.89
C ASP A 94 4.01 1.62 -3.20
N SER A 95 3.32 2.76 -3.26
CA SER A 95 2.38 3.05 -4.34
C SER A 95 2.16 4.54 -4.50
N GLY A 96 1.94 4.94 -5.73
CA GLY A 96 1.71 6.33 -6.07
C GLY A 96 0.99 6.52 -7.39
N LEU A 97 0.77 7.78 -7.69
CA LEU A 97 0.18 8.28 -8.93
C LEU A 97 1.29 8.84 -9.82
N GLU A 98 1.34 8.41 -11.05
CA GLU A 98 2.18 8.98 -12.10
C GLU A 98 1.27 9.68 -13.12
N VAL A 99 1.54 10.96 -13.44
CA VAL A 99 0.73 11.75 -14.37
C VAL A 99 1.58 12.15 -15.58
N ASP A 100 1.12 11.81 -16.77
CA ASP A 100 1.87 11.98 -18.02
C ASP A 100 2.20 13.47 -18.28
N GLY A 101 1.23 14.38 -18.10
CA GLY A 101 1.42 15.81 -18.28
C GLY A 101 2.28 16.50 -17.23
N LEU A 102 2.72 15.77 -16.18
CA LEU A 102 3.62 16.22 -15.13
C LEU A 102 4.89 15.35 -15.07
N GLU A 103 5.29 14.75 -16.20
CA GLU A 103 6.53 13.96 -16.34
C GLU A 103 6.63 12.81 -15.29
N GLY A 104 5.50 12.25 -14.89
CA GLY A 104 5.43 11.17 -13.90
C GLY A 104 5.27 11.63 -12.45
N LEU A 105 5.27 12.94 -12.18
CA LEU A 105 4.92 13.43 -10.85
C LEU A 105 3.43 13.13 -10.53
N PRO A 106 3.09 12.98 -9.25
CA PRO A 106 3.92 12.99 -8.04
C PRO A 106 4.81 11.74 -7.81
N GLY A 107 4.59 10.61 -8.49
CA GLY A 107 5.43 9.41 -8.40
C GLY A 107 5.61 8.91 -6.97
N ILE A 108 6.86 8.66 -6.56
CA ILE A 108 7.22 8.21 -5.20
C ILE A 108 6.89 9.24 -4.10
N TYR A 109 6.64 10.49 -4.48
CA TYR A 109 6.25 11.56 -3.56
C TYR A 109 4.75 11.68 -3.36
N SER A 110 3.95 10.72 -3.89
CA SER A 110 2.48 10.80 -3.89
C SER A 110 1.85 11.06 -2.52
N ALA A 111 2.39 10.48 -1.46
CA ALA A 111 1.86 10.66 -0.11
C ALA A 111 2.17 12.05 0.49
N ARG A 112 3.25 12.69 0.04
CA ARG A 112 3.78 13.97 0.55
C ARG A 112 3.95 15.03 -0.53
N TYR A 113 3.13 14.98 -1.58
CA TYR A 113 3.26 15.84 -2.75
C TYR A 113 3.13 17.33 -2.43
N ALA A 114 2.22 17.69 -1.53
CA ALA A 114 2.06 19.06 -1.04
C ALA A 114 2.92 19.38 0.22
N GLY A 115 3.72 18.40 0.70
CA GLY A 115 4.58 18.53 1.88
C GLY A 115 4.56 17.28 2.76
N GLU A 116 5.53 17.14 3.66
CA GLU A 116 5.74 15.90 4.46
C GLU A 116 4.52 15.48 5.30
N ARG A 117 3.69 16.43 5.74
CA ARG A 117 2.48 16.18 6.55
C ARG A 117 1.19 16.51 5.82
N ALA A 118 1.26 16.58 4.48
CA ALA A 118 0.10 16.97 3.69
C ALA A 118 -1.02 15.92 3.77
N SER A 119 -2.24 16.41 3.91
CA SER A 119 -3.45 15.63 3.79
C SER A 119 -3.70 15.22 2.33
N SER A 120 -4.56 14.21 2.13
CA SER A 120 -5.01 13.83 0.78
C SER A 120 -5.65 15.01 0.03
N GLN A 121 -6.37 15.88 0.75
CA GLN A 121 -7.02 17.04 0.17
C GLN A 121 -6.00 18.06 -0.36
N GLU A 122 -4.95 18.37 0.42
CA GLU A 122 -3.88 19.28 0.00
C GLU A 122 -3.11 18.73 -1.20
N ASN A 123 -2.81 17.41 -1.20
CA ASN A 123 -2.19 16.75 -2.33
C ASN A 123 -3.07 16.83 -3.60
N ASN A 124 -4.38 16.64 -3.48
CA ASN A 124 -5.34 16.74 -4.58
C ASN A 124 -5.42 18.18 -5.12
N GLN A 125 -5.48 19.17 -4.23
CA GLN A 125 -5.51 20.58 -4.61
C GLN A 125 -4.24 21.01 -5.35
N LYS A 126 -3.08 20.59 -4.86
CA LYS A 126 -1.80 20.83 -5.53
C LYS A 126 -1.77 20.21 -6.92
N LEU A 127 -2.18 18.95 -7.04
CA LEU A 127 -2.25 18.25 -8.32
C LEU A 127 -3.15 18.99 -9.32
N LEU A 128 -4.36 19.39 -8.90
CA LEU A 128 -5.28 20.14 -9.75
C LEU A 128 -4.72 21.48 -10.19
N LYS A 129 -4.04 22.19 -9.30
CA LYS A 129 -3.37 23.48 -9.58
C LYS A 129 -2.29 23.33 -10.64
N GLU A 130 -1.40 22.35 -10.49
CA GLU A 130 -0.31 22.10 -11.45
C GLU A 130 -0.81 21.61 -12.81
N MET A 131 -1.98 20.99 -12.84
CA MET A 131 -2.65 20.56 -14.08
C MET A 131 -3.60 21.62 -14.66
N GLN A 132 -3.63 22.82 -14.11
CA GLN A 132 -4.48 23.91 -14.61
C GLN A 132 -4.12 24.24 -16.07
N GLY A 133 -5.13 24.40 -16.91
CA GLY A 133 -4.94 24.67 -18.36
C GLY A 133 -4.59 23.46 -19.22
N LEU A 134 -4.28 22.30 -18.63
CA LEU A 134 -4.03 21.11 -19.43
C LEU A 134 -5.33 20.50 -19.95
N PRO A 135 -5.44 20.25 -21.28
CA PRO A 135 -6.60 19.57 -21.84
C PRO A 135 -6.65 18.10 -21.40
N ILE A 136 -7.83 17.47 -21.47
CA ILE A 136 -8.05 16.09 -21.04
C ILE A 136 -7.09 15.08 -21.67
N SER A 137 -6.69 15.32 -22.92
CA SER A 137 -5.74 14.48 -23.65
C SER A 137 -4.33 14.45 -23.04
N LYS A 138 -3.95 15.46 -22.25
CA LYS A 138 -2.68 15.55 -21.51
C LYS A 138 -2.80 15.17 -20.02
N ARG A 139 -3.99 14.76 -19.59
CA ARG A 139 -4.26 14.39 -18.19
C ARG A 139 -4.20 12.87 -17.95
N GLY A 140 -3.60 12.13 -18.90
CA GLY A 140 -3.34 10.71 -18.74
C GLY A 140 -2.57 10.44 -17.45
N ALA A 141 -2.93 9.36 -16.73
CA ALA A 141 -2.32 9.02 -15.46
C ALA A 141 -2.32 7.51 -15.21
N ARG A 142 -1.47 7.09 -14.30
CA ARG A 142 -1.37 5.69 -13.89
C ARG A 142 -1.14 5.61 -12.38
N PHE A 143 -2.00 4.88 -11.69
CA PHE A 143 -1.65 4.36 -10.38
C PHE A 143 -0.71 3.18 -10.50
N LYS A 144 0.34 3.17 -9.71
CA LYS A 144 1.32 2.10 -9.59
C LYS A 144 1.41 1.62 -8.15
N CYS A 145 1.54 0.31 -7.97
CA CYS A 145 1.73 -0.31 -6.67
C CYS A 145 2.80 -1.40 -6.81
N ILE A 146 3.82 -1.30 -5.99
CA ILE A 146 4.79 -2.37 -5.77
C ILE A 146 4.55 -2.94 -4.38
N MET A 147 4.37 -4.25 -4.33
CA MET A 147 4.30 -4.99 -3.07
C MET A 147 5.51 -5.89 -2.92
N ALA A 148 6.20 -5.79 -1.81
CA ALA A 148 7.26 -6.70 -1.41
C ALA A 148 6.75 -7.65 -0.32
N VAL A 149 7.16 -8.91 -0.39
CA VAL A 149 6.94 -9.93 0.63
C VAL A 149 8.28 -10.43 1.09
N VAL A 150 8.51 -10.45 2.40
CA VAL A 150 9.74 -11.00 3.00
C VAL A 150 9.35 -11.98 4.10
N SER A 151 9.86 -13.22 4.02
CA SER A 151 9.66 -14.23 5.04
C SER A 151 10.61 -14.03 6.22
N GLN A 152 10.33 -14.69 7.34
CA GLN A 152 11.22 -14.72 8.51
C GLN A 152 12.63 -15.25 8.15
N GLY A 153 12.72 -16.20 7.21
CA GLY A 153 13.99 -16.78 6.71
C GLY A 153 14.70 -15.92 5.67
N GLY A 154 14.21 -14.71 5.36
CA GLY A 154 14.83 -13.80 4.40
C GLY A 154 14.49 -14.08 2.93
N LYS A 155 13.64 -15.09 2.62
CA LYS A 155 13.13 -15.27 1.25
C LYS A 155 12.24 -14.09 0.90
N GLU A 156 12.47 -13.49 -0.25
CA GLU A 156 11.75 -12.28 -0.67
C GLU A 156 11.20 -12.38 -2.10
N ALA A 157 10.14 -11.66 -2.35
CA ALA A 157 9.56 -11.51 -3.68
C ALA A 157 8.88 -10.15 -3.82
N VAL A 158 8.74 -9.70 -5.06
CA VAL A 158 8.10 -8.44 -5.41
C VAL A 158 7.01 -8.67 -6.45
N ALA A 159 5.91 -7.96 -6.32
CA ALA A 159 4.82 -7.97 -7.29
C ALA A 159 4.38 -6.54 -7.62
N GLU A 160 4.22 -6.27 -8.91
CA GLU A 160 3.74 -5.00 -9.42
C GLU A 160 2.29 -5.12 -9.89
N GLY A 161 1.52 -4.06 -9.66
CA GLY A 161 0.23 -3.82 -10.29
C GLY A 161 0.09 -2.37 -10.71
N SER A 162 -0.60 -2.13 -11.82
CA SER A 162 -0.86 -0.80 -12.33
C SER A 162 -2.29 -0.65 -12.85
N CYS A 163 -2.80 0.58 -12.81
CA CYS A 163 -4.11 0.93 -13.34
C CYS A 163 -4.01 2.25 -14.09
N LYS A 164 -4.30 2.24 -15.39
CA LYS A 164 -4.34 3.44 -16.22
C LYS A 164 -5.67 4.16 -16.07
N GLY A 165 -5.63 5.48 -16.12
CA GLY A 165 -6.79 6.36 -16.02
C GLY A 165 -6.48 7.77 -16.50
N THR A 166 -7.31 8.71 -16.09
CA THR A 166 -7.18 10.12 -16.44
C THR A 166 -7.53 10.97 -15.22
N ILE A 167 -6.79 12.05 -14.97
CA ILE A 167 -7.11 12.98 -13.89
C ILE A 167 -8.23 13.93 -14.32
N GLY A 168 -9.31 13.92 -13.55
CA GLY A 168 -10.44 14.83 -13.74
C GLY A 168 -10.11 16.28 -13.41
N TYR A 169 -11.06 17.17 -13.69
CA TYR A 169 -10.94 18.60 -13.38
C TYR A 169 -11.40 18.95 -11.95
N LYS A 170 -12.11 18.06 -11.30
CA LYS A 170 -12.65 18.18 -9.95
C LYS A 170 -12.71 16.82 -9.26
N GLU A 171 -12.82 16.84 -7.94
CA GLU A 171 -13.04 15.64 -7.15
C GLU A 171 -14.48 15.13 -7.32
N GLU A 172 -14.63 13.81 -7.54
CA GLU A 172 -15.92 13.13 -7.60
C GLU A 172 -15.89 11.81 -6.81
N GLY A 173 -16.95 11.53 -6.07
CA GLY A 173 -17.06 10.38 -5.18
C GLY A 173 -16.51 10.66 -3.78
N LYS A 174 -16.85 9.76 -2.84
CA LYS A 174 -16.52 9.92 -1.40
C LYS A 174 -15.84 8.69 -0.80
N LYS A 175 -15.61 7.66 -1.61
CA LYS A 175 -14.97 6.41 -1.16
C LYS A 175 -13.47 6.45 -1.46
N GLY A 176 -12.74 5.45 -0.95
CA GLY A 176 -11.31 5.34 -1.18
C GLY A 176 -10.47 6.32 -0.37
N PHE A 177 -9.31 6.72 -0.90
CA PHE A 177 -8.36 7.64 -0.27
C PHE A 177 -7.38 8.22 -1.30
N GLY A 178 -6.59 9.20 -0.87
CA GLY A 178 -5.57 9.84 -1.73
C GLY A 178 -6.21 10.47 -2.96
N TYR A 179 -5.67 10.17 -4.13
CA TYR A 179 -6.10 10.73 -5.42
C TYR A 179 -7.31 10.01 -6.05
N ASP A 180 -7.93 9.06 -5.36
CA ASP A 180 -9.09 8.32 -5.87
C ASP A 180 -10.23 9.21 -6.41
N PRO A 181 -10.57 10.37 -5.77
CA PRO A 181 -11.62 11.26 -6.26
C PRO A 181 -11.29 11.96 -7.59
N LEU A 182 -10.02 12.06 -7.93
CA LEU A 182 -9.56 12.69 -9.17
C LEU A 182 -9.30 11.69 -10.30
N PHE A 183 -9.11 10.40 -9.97
CA PHE A 183 -8.68 9.38 -10.91
C PHE A 183 -9.86 8.72 -11.62
N ILE A 184 -10.13 9.16 -12.84
CA ILE A 184 -11.20 8.63 -13.70
C ILE A 184 -10.72 7.35 -14.40
N LEU A 185 -11.59 6.36 -14.41
CA LEU A 185 -11.44 5.11 -15.15
C LEU A 185 -12.21 5.23 -16.46
N PRO A 186 -11.54 5.43 -17.62
CA PRO A 186 -12.23 5.73 -18.87
C PRO A 186 -13.25 4.66 -19.28
N LYS A 187 -12.92 3.38 -19.02
CA LYS A 187 -13.83 2.26 -19.33
C LYS A 187 -15.17 2.32 -18.58
N TYR A 188 -15.19 2.94 -17.40
CA TYR A 188 -16.35 2.94 -16.50
C TYR A 188 -17.03 4.32 -16.42
N GLY A 189 -16.40 5.38 -16.94
CA GLY A 189 -16.88 6.75 -16.77
C GLY A 189 -16.99 7.20 -15.31
N LYS A 190 -16.27 6.54 -14.39
CA LYS A 190 -16.32 6.77 -12.94
C LYS A 190 -14.93 7.03 -12.40
N THR A 191 -14.86 7.77 -11.29
CA THR A 191 -13.62 7.86 -10.51
C THR A 191 -13.43 6.61 -9.64
N MET A 192 -12.20 6.38 -9.17
CA MET A 192 -11.92 5.32 -8.19
C MET A 192 -12.74 5.51 -6.90
N ALA A 193 -13.01 6.76 -6.50
CA ALA A 193 -13.79 7.08 -5.30
C ALA A 193 -15.31 6.84 -5.46
N GLN A 194 -15.78 6.53 -6.64
CA GLN A 194 -17.20 6.14 -6.88
C GLN A 194 -17.40 4.62 -6.81
N LEU A 195 -16.33 3.84 -6.82
CA LEU A 195 -16.40 2.37 -6.77
C LEU A 195 -16.63 1.85 -5.35
N SER A 196 -17.22 0.68 -5.23
CA SER A 196 -17.17 -0.11 -4.00
C SER A 196 -15.75 -0.64 -3.77
N LEU A 197 -15.47 -1.07 -2.53
CA LEU A 197 -14.16 -1.68 -2.21
C LEU A 197 -13.88 -2.94 -3.04
N GLU A 198 -14.90 -3.75 -3.26
CA GLU A 198 -14.80 -4.97 -4.08
C GLU A 198 -14.51 -4.65 -5.55
N GLU A 199 -15.26 -3.70 -6.16
CA GLU A 199 -15.01 -3.22 -7.52
C GLU A 199 -13.59 -2.67 -7.65
N LYS A 200 -13.15 -1.82 -6.70
CA LYS A 200 -11.82 -1.25 -6.68
C LYS A 200 -10.75 -2.34 -6.59
N ASN A 201 -10.88 -3.31 -5.69
CA ASN A 201 -9.95 -4.42 -5.54
C ASN A 201 -9.88 -5.32 -6.79
N ALA A 202 -10.95 -5.41 -7.57
CA ALA A 202 -10.95 -6.19 -8.80
C ALA A 202 -10.05 -5.59 -9.91
N ILE A 203 -9.95 -4.26 -9.99
CA ILE A 203 -9.36 -3.56 -11.15
C ILE A 203 -8.17 -2.65 -10.82
N SER A 204 -8.01 -2.24 -9.56
CA SER A 204 -6.99 -1.27 -9.16
C SER A 204 -5.56 -1.83 -9.26
N HIS A 205 -4.59 -0.93 -9.21
CA HIS A 205 -3.16 -1.22 -9.11
C HIS A 205 -2.87 -2.17 -7.94
N ARG A 206 -3.37 -1.83 -6.74
CA ARG A 206 -3.17 -2.66 -5.53
C ARG A 206 -3.85 -4.01 -5.64
N GLY A 207 -5.08 -4.07 -6.13
CA GLY A 207 -5.79 -5.32 -6.34
C GLY A 207 -5.05 -6.27 -7.30
N LYS A 208 -4.45 -5.73 -8.37
CA LYS A 208 -3.63 -6.51 -9.31
C LYS A 208 -2.34 -7.02 -8.67
N ALA A 209 -1.64 -6.20 -7.87
CA ALA A 209 -0.47 -6.63 -7.11
C ALA A 209 -0.85 -7.72 -6.11
N LEU A 210 -1.94 -7.55 -5.36
CA LEU A 210 -2.42 -8.53 -4.36
C LEU A 210 -2.78 -9.89 -4.95
N LYS A 211 -3.33 -9.93 -6.18
CA LYS A 211 -3.55 -11.22 -6.87
C LYS A 211 -2.26 -12.01 -7.08
N LYS A 212 -1.14 -11.33 -7.38
CA LYS A 212 0.18 -11.95 -7.52
C LYS A 212 0.75 -12.34 -6.15
N ILE A 213 0.67 -11.44 -5.17
CA ILE A 213 1.12 -11.66 -3.79
C ILE A 213 0.45 -12.88 -3.16
N ARG A 214 -0.84 -13.07 -3.38
CA ARG A 214 -1.57 -14.25 -2.89
C ARG A 214 -0.92 -15.57 -3.31
N ARG A 215 -0.48 -15.68 -4.58
CA ARG A 215 0.21 -16.87 -5.09
C ARG A 215 1.60 -17.03 -4.45
N ILE A 216 2.31 -15.92 -4.25
CA ILE A 216 3.64 -15.90 -3.64
C ILE A 216 3.55 -16.36 -2.17
N ILE A 217 2.59 -15.86 -1.39
CA ILE A 217 2.42 -16.25 0.01
C ILE A 217 2.19 -17.76 0.13
N GLN A 218 1.39 -18.34 -0.75
CA GLN A 218 1.15 -19.79 -0.78
C GLN A 218 2.42 -20.61 -1.04
N SER A 219 3.43 -20.05 -1.71
CA SER A 219 4.72 -20.71 -1.93
C SER A 219 5.74 -20.47 -0.80
N PHE A 220 5.40 -19.63 0.19
CA PHE A 220 6.21 -19.35 1.37
C PHE A 220 5.72 -20.10 2.62
N SER A 221 4.59 -20.78 2.47
CA SER A 221 3.92 -21.59 3.52
C SER A 221 4.52 -22.98 3.61
#